data_4f589237fef1d726af2f64bf22a51668
#
_entry.id   4f589237fef1d726af2f64bf22a51668
#
_cell.length_a   1.000
_cell.length_b   1.000
_cell.length_c   1.000
_cell.angle_alpha   90.00
_cell.angle_beta   90.00
_cell.angle_gamma   90.00
#
_symmetry.space_group_name_H-M   'P 1'
#
loop_
_entity.id
_entity.type
_entity.pdbx_description
1 polymer ?
#
loop_
_entity_poly.entity_id
_entity_poly.type
_entity_poly.pdbx_seq_one_letter_code
_entity_poly.pdbx_strand_id
1 'polypeptide(L)'
;MKCEKELALLREDIRKGRKNKKITQEELAEKLEVSPTRVKHIESGHRKPSIEILFEITKILNISLDGVVFSKNESARTNTRKEVDRLLDVSDEASLHFILSVLEALHEKDQAGVR
;
A
#
# COMPACT_ATOMS: atom_id res chain seq x y z
N MET A 1 2.07 14.77 17.69
CA MET A 1 1.34 13.87 16.80
C MET A 1 2.06 12.54 16.72
N LYS A 2 1.30 11.48 16.82
CA LYS A 2 1.88 10.15 17.00
C LYS A 2 1.65 9.24 15.81
N CYS A 3 2.12 9.65 14.65
CA CYS A 3 2.04 8.85 13.44
C CYS A 3 3.42 8.33 13.01
N GLU A 4 4.29 8.09 13.99
CA GLU A 4 5.67 7.70 13.70
C GLU A 4 5.75 6.36 12.98
N LYS A 5 4.94 5.38 13.38
CA LYS A 5 4.92 4.08 12.72
C LYS A 5 4.41 4.19 11.29
N GLU A 6 3.33 4.94 11.10
CA GLU A 6 2.74 5.15 9.79
C GLU A 6 3.71 5.91 8.87
N LEU A 7 4.41 6.90 9.41
CA LEU A 7 5.40 7.64 8.63
C LEU A 7 6.60 6.76 8.26
N ALA A 8 7.02 5.88 9.16
CA ALA A 8 8.10 4.95 8.86
C ALA A 8 7.72 3.98 7.74
N LEU A 9 6.49 3.46 7.77
CA LEU A 9 5.97 2.60 6.72
C LEU A 9 5.86 3.34 5.39
N LEU A 10 5.40 4.58 5.45
CA LEU A 10 5.29 5.42 4.26
C LEU A 10 6.65 5.63 3.61
N ARG A 11 7.66 5.98 4.40
CA ARG A 11 9.02 6.16 3.87
C ARG A 11 9.53 4.90 3.18
N GLU A 12 9.28 3.76 3.79
CA GLU A 12 9.70 2.47 3.23
C GLU A 12 8.97 2.19 1.93
N ASP A 13 7.67 2.46 1.87
CA ASP A 13 6.87 2.26 0.66
C ASP A 13 7.33 3.18 -0.47
N ILE A 14 7.67 4.43 -0.15
CA ILE A 14 8.19 5.37 -1.14
C ILE A 14 9.51 4.86 -1.71
N ARG A 15 10.41 4.43 -0.84
CA ARG A 15 11.71 3.90 -1.27
C ARG A 15 11.54 2.66 -2.15
N LYS A 16 10.72 1.72 -1.71
CA LYS A 16 10.47 0.49 -2.47
C LYS A 16 9.81 0.79 -3.80
N GLY A 17 8.81 1.66 -3.82
CA GLY A 17 8.13 2.04 -5.05
C GLY A 17 9.07 2.70 -6.03
N ARG A 18 9.95 3.58 -5.54
CA ARG A 18 10.96 4.23 -6.37
C ARG A 18 11.91 3.19 -6.98
N LYS A 19 12.43 2.29 -6.16
CA LYS A 19 13.35 1.25 -6.62
C LYS A 19 12.69 0.28 -7.59
N ASN A 20 11.43 -0.06 -7.34
CA ASN A 20 10.69 -0.94 -8.23
C ASN A 20 10.52 -0.33 -9.63
N LYS A 21 10.38 0.98 -9.70
CA LYS A 21 10.30 1.69 -10.98
C LYS A 21 11.67 2.02 -11.54
N LYS A 22 12.72 1.68 -10.83
CA LYS A 22 14.12 1.86 -11.26
C LYS A 22 14.45 3.32 -11.54
N ILE A 23 13.94 4.21 -10.71
CA ILE A 23 14.26 5.64 -10.80
C ILE A 23 15.09 6.07 -9.60
N THR A 24 15.94 7.07 -9.84
CA THR A 24 16.80 7.62 -8.77
C THR A 24 16.03 8.65 -7.97
N GLN A 25 16.60 9.05 -6.83
CA GLN A 25 16.03 10.14 -6.03
C GLN A 25 15.98 11.43 -6.85
N GLU A 26 17.00 11.67 -7.66
CA GLU A 26 17.07 12.83 -8.53
C GLU A 26 15.96 12.81 -9.59
N GLU A 27 15.72 11.66 -10.18
CA GLU A 27 14.64 11.50 -11.16
C GLU A 27 13.27 11.71 -10.53
N LEU A 28 13.07 11.18 -9.32
CA LEU A 28 11.81 11.40 -8.61
C LEU A 28 11.63 12.88 -8.29
N ALA A 29 12.70 13.55 -7.83
CA ALA A 29 12.68 14.98 -7.54
C ALA A 29 12.28 15.78 -8.76
N GLU A 30 12.83 15.44 -9.92
CA GLU A 30 12.51 16.10 -11.17
C GLU A 30 11.01 15.97 -11.50
N LYS A 31 10.48 14.77 -11.35
CA LYS A 31 9.05 14.51 -11.59
C LYS A 31 8.15 15.25 -10.61
N LEU A 32 8.62 15.44 -9.37
CA LEU A 32 7.89 16.17 -8.33
C LEU A 32 8.11 17.66 -8.39
N GLU A 33 9.05 18.13 -9.22
CA GLU A 33 9.43 19.54 -9.31
C GLU A 33 9.95 20.09 -7.97
N VAL A 34 10.71 19.27 -7.27
CA VAL A 34 11.37 19.66 -6.01
C VAL A 34 12.86 19.35 -6.09
N SER A 35 13.62 19.79 -5.09
CA SER A 35 15.06 19.51 -5.07
C SER A 35 15.32 18.03 -4.71
N PRO A 36 16.42 17.45 -5.22
CA PRO A 36 16.81 16.10 -4.80
C PRO A 36 17.02 15.98 -3.29
N THR A 37 17.50 17.03 -2.67
CA THR A 37 17.70 17.07 -1.20
C THR A 37 16.36 16.86 -0.50
N ARG A 38 15.28 17.43 -1.03
CA ARG A 38 13.96 17.26 -0.43
C ARG A 38 13.48 15.81 -0.49
N VAL A 39 13.69 15.13 -1.62
CA VAL A 39 13.36 13.71 -1.74
C VAL A 39 14.19 12.89 -0.77
N LYS A 40 15.48 13.19 -0.67
CA LYS A 40 16.37 12.52 0.27
C LYS A 40 15.87 12.67 1.70
N HIS A 41 15.47 13.86 2.08
CA HIS A 41 14.97 14.14 3.44
C HIS A 41 13.64 13.46 3.71
N ILE A 42 12.79 13.35 2.72
CA ILE A 42 11.51 12.63 2.85
C ILE A 42 11.79 11.13 3.06
N GLU A 43 12.68 10.55 2.30
CA GLU A 43 12.99 9.12 2.41
C GLU A 43 13.75 8.78 3.69
N SER A 44 14.54 9.72 4.22
CA SER A 44 15.29 9.50 5.45
C SER A 44 14.52 9.84 6.71
N GLY A 45 13.38 10.51 6.58
CA GLY A 45 12.58 10.88 7.72
C GLY A 45 12.91 12.23 8.32
N HIS A 46 13.84 12.99 7.72
CA HIS A 46 14.17 14.34 8.21
C HIS A 46 13.04 15.33 7.93
N ARG A 47 12.22 15.09 6.91
CA ARG A 47 11.08 15.94 6.59
C ARG A 47 9.88 15.09 6.22
N LYS A 48 8.72 15.57 6.64
CA LYS A 48 7.45 14.98 6.23
C LYS A 48 7.06 15.54 4.87
N PRO A 49 6.51 14.73 3.97
CA PRO A 49 6.01 15.26 2.72
C PRO A 49 4.78 16.13 2.98
N SER A 50 4.62 17.20 2.20
CA SER A 50 3.36 17.91 2.20
C SER A 50 2.29 17.04 1.58
N ILE A 51 1.02 17.39 1.77
CA ILE A 51 -0.09 16.59 1.25
C ILE A 51 -0.04 16.55 -0.29
N GLU A 52 0.31 17.67 -0.92
CA GLU A 52 0.43 17.75 -2.38
C GLU A 52 1.53 16.84 -2.90
N ILE A 53 2.70 16.87 -2.25
CA ILE A 53 3.81 16.03 -2.63
C ILE A 53 3.46 14.56 -2.42
N LEU A 54 2.77 14.25 -1.34
CA LEU A 54 2.35 12.88 -1.06
C LEU A 54 1.43 12.36 -2.16
N PHE A 55 0.44 13.14 -2.58
CA PHE A 55 -0.44 12.74 -3.68
C PHE A 55 0.34 12.51 -4.96
N GLU A 56 1.29 13.40 -5.29
CA GLU A 56 2.09 13.24 -6.50
C GLU A 56 2.97 11.99 -6.43
N ILE A 57 3.57 11.72 -5.28
CA ILE A 57 4.38 10.52 -5.08
C ILE A 57 3.54 9.26 -5.30
N THR A 58 2.34 9.21 -4.73
CA THR A 58 1.48 8.03 -4.88
C THR A 58 1.10 7.79 -6.33
N LYS A 59 0.87 8.86 -7.08
CA LYS A 59 0.56 8.74 -8.51
C LYS A 59 1.78 8.28 -9.31
N ILE A 60 2.92 8.92 -9.10
CA ILE A 60 4.15 8.63 -9.86
C ILE A 60 4.62 7.19 -9.60
N LEU A 61 4.62 6.79 -8.34
CA LEU A 61 5.13 5.49 -7.94
C LEU A 61 4.06 4.40 -7.93
N ASN A 62 2.79 4.79 -8.15
CA ASN A 62 1.66 3.87 -8.14
C ASN A 62 1.62 3.03 -6.86
N ILE A 63 1.78 3.71 -5.72
CA ILE A 63 1.72 3.06 -4.41
C ILE A 63 0.38 3.37 -3.76
N SER A 64 -0.07 2.44 -2.91
CA SER A 64 -1.29 2.61 -2.13
C SER A 64 -0.94 3.01 -0.71
N LEU A 65 -1.71 3.93 -0.14
CA LEU A 65 -1.56 4.30 1.26
C LEU A 65 -2.34 3.38 2.20
N ASP A 66 -3.09 2.44 1.66
CA ASP A 66 -3.93 1.55 2.46
C ASP A 66 -3.11 0.78 3.49
N GLY A 67 -1.96 0.24 3.09
CA GLY A 67 -1.09 -0.49 3.99
C GLY A 67 -0.54 0.36 5.13
N VAL A 68 -0.34 1.64 4.88
CA VAL A 68 0.14 2.58 5.88
C VAL A 68 -1.00 2.96 6.84
N VAL A 69 -2.15 3.35 6.30
CA VAL A 69 -3.28 3.83 7.09
C VAL A 69 -3.87 2.70 7.93
N PHE A 70 -3.95 1.52 7.37
CA PHE A 70 -4.57 0.36 8.03
C PHE A 70 -3.57 -0.63 8.59
N SER A 71 -2.32 -0.21 8.80
CA SER A 71 -1.28 -1.10 9.31
C SER A 71 -1.60 -1.68 10.68
N LYS A 72 -2.33 -0.95 11.51
CA LYS A 72 -2.78 -1.45 12.80
C LYS A 72 -3.73 -2.63 12.67
N ASN A 73 -4.49 -2.65 11.58
CA ASN A 73 -5.42 -3.74 11.31
C ASN A 73 -4.70 -4.99 10.80
N GLU A 74 -3.52 -4.85 10.24
CA GLU A 74 -2.73 -6.00 9.82
C GLU A 74 -2.35 -6.89 11.00
N SER A 75 -2.01 -6.29 12.13
CA SER A 75 -1.69 -7.06 13.32
C SER A 75 -2.92 -7.79 13.87
N ALA A 76 -4.11 -7.29 13.56
CA ALA A 76 -5.37 -7.91 13.95
C ALA A 76 -5.85 -8.96 12.93
N ARG A 77 -5.21 -9.05 11.77
CA ARG A 77 -5.55 -10.08 10.80
C ARG A 77 -5.20 -11.44 11.36
N THR A 78 -6.15 -12.34 11.31
CA THR A 78 -5.95 -13.69 11.82
C THR A 78 -4.96 -14.45 10.94
N ASN A 79 -4.38 -15.50 11.50
CA ASN A 79 -3.53 -16.42 10.73
C ASN A 79 -4.31 -17.01 9.56
N THR A 80 -5.62 -17.20 9.73
CA THR A 80 -6.50 -17.70 8.69
C THR A 80 -6.51 -16.76 7.49
N ARG A 81 -6.62 -15.44 7.72
CA ARG A 81 -6.62 -14.47 6.62
C ARG A 81 -5.29 -14.50 5.86
N LYS A 82 -4.18 -14.57 6.58
CA LYS A 82 -2.86 -14.64 5.96
C LYS A 82 -2.71 -15.88 5.12
N GLU A 83 -3.22 -17.00 5.62
CA GLU A 83 -3.17 -18.27 4.90
C GLU A 83 -4.02 -18.23 3.63
N VAL A 84 -5.20 -17.62 3.70
CA VAL A 84 -6.05 -17.44 2.51
C VAL A 84 -5.33 -16.60 1.46
N ASP A 85 -4.73 -15.48 1.88
CA ASP A 85 -3.99 -14.60 0.95
C ASP A 85 -2.85 -15.35 0.29
N ARG A 86 -2.11 -16.16 1.05
CA ARG A 86 -1.01 -16.96 0.51
C ARG A 86 -1.50 -17.96 -0.54
N LEU A 87 -2.60 -18.63 -0.25
CA LEU A 87 -3.17 -19.63 -1.16
C LEU A 87 -3.70 -18.98 -2.43
N LEU A 88 -4.28 -17.79 -2.33
CA LEU A 88 -4.75 -17.06 -3.49
C LEU A 88 -3.60 -16.71 -4.43
N ASP A 89 -2.44 -16.36 -3.88
CA ASP A 89 -1.27 -15.99 -4.68
C ASP A 89 -0.75 -17.15 -5.53
N VAL A 90 -0.93 -18.38 -5.06
CA VAL A 90 -0.42 -19.56 -5.78
C VAL A 90 -1.53 -20.31 -6.55
N SER A 91 -2.75 -19.80 -6.54
CA SER A 91 -3.87 -20.45 -7.22
C SER A 91 -3.89 -20.09 -8.71
N ASP A 92 -4.35 -21.04 -9.53
CA ASP A 92 -4.53 -20.79 -10.95
C ASP A 92 -5.81 -19.98 -11.20
N GLU A 93 -5.99 -19.54 -12.44
CA GLU A 93 -7.10 -18.66 -12.81
C GLU A 93 -8.47 -19.35 -12.61
N ALA A 94 -8.58 -20.63 -12.94
CA ALA A 94 -9.83 -21.37 -12.79
C ALA A 94 -10.21 -21.47 -11.31
N SER A 95 -9.25 -21.75 -10.45
CA SER A 95 -9.47 -21.82 -9.00
C SER A 95 -9.87 -20.46 -8.44
N LEU A 96 -9.25 -19.39 -8.92
CA LEU A 96 -9.58 -18.04 -8.47
C LEU A 96 -11.01 -17.68 -8.85
N HIS A 97 -11.46 -18.02 -10.06
CA HIS A 97 -12.84 -17.78 -10.48
C HIS A 97 -13.83 -18.54 -9.60
N PHE A 98 -13.52 -19.78 -9.29
CA PHE A 98 -14.37 -20.59 -8.42
C PHE A 98 -14.47 -19.97 -7.02
N ILE A 99 -13.32 -19.57 -6.45
CA ILE A 99 -13.25 -18.94 -5.14
C ILE A 99 -14.07 -17.64 -5.14
N LEU A 100 -13.92 -16.83 -6.18
CA LEU A 100 -14.67 -15.59 -6.30
C LEU A 100 -16.16 -15.84 -6.28
N SER A 101 -16.62 -16.85 -7.02
CA SER A 101 -18.04 -17.20 -7.05
C SER A 101 -18.56 -17.60 -5.68
N VAL A 102 -17.78 -18.37 -4.94
CA VAL A 102 -18.15 -18.78 -3.58
C VAL A 102 -18.24 -17.57 -2.65
N LEU A 103 -17.25 -16.68 -2.71
CA LEU A 103 -17.24 -15.51 -1.85
C LEU A 103 -18.40 -14.57 -2.15
N GLU A 104 -18.71 -14.38 -3.42
CA GLU A 104 -19.84 -13.55 -3.82
C GLU A 104 -21.15 -14.12 -3.29
N ALA A 105 -21.33 -15.43 -3.40
CA ALA A 105 -22.53 -16.10 -2.90
C ALA A 105 -22.68 -15.93 -1.39
N LEU A 106 -21.56 -16.08 -0.65
CA LEU A 106 -21.56 -15.90 0.79
C LEU A 106 -21.87 -14.47 1.17
N HIS A 107 -21.33 -13.53 0.44
CA HIS A 107 -21.54 -12.10 0.69
C HIS A 107 -23.02 -11.72 0.49
N GLU A 108 -23.63 -12.20 -0.56
CA GLU A 108 -25.05 -11.98 -0.83
C GLU A 108 -25.92 -12.56 0.27
N LYS A 109 -25.58 -13.76 0.74
CA LYS A 109 -26.31 -14.43 1.82
C LYS A 109 -26.21 -13.63 3.11
N ASP A 110 -25.01 -13.12 3.43
CA ASP A 110 -24.78 -12.33 4.64
C ASP A 110 -25.57 -11.02 4.58
N GLN A 111 -25.60 -10.36 3.44
CA GLN A 111 -26.37 -9.13 3.28
C GLN A 111 -27.86 -9.39 3.43
N ALA A 112 -28.35 -10.49 2.89
CA ALA A 112 -29.75 -10.88 3.05
C ALA A 112 -30.07 -11.23 4.49
N GLY A 113 -29.11 -11.83 5.21
CA GLY A 113 -29.30 -12.24 6.58
C GLY A 113 -29.24 -11.11 7.63
N VAL A 114 -28.69 -9.97 7.25
CA VAL A 114 -28.54 -8.82 8.16
C VAL A 114 -29.84 -8.05 8.36
N ARG A 115 -30.84 -8.36 7.59
CA ARG A 115 -32.13 -7.71 7.67
C ARG A 115 -33.13 -8.56 8.41
#